data_403a936a500a4df3262a8d6d47a037b5
#
_entry.id   403a936a500a4df3262a8d6d47a037b5
#
_cell.length_a   1.000
_cell.length_b   1.000
_cell.length_c   1.000
_cell.angle_alpha   90.00
_cell.angle_beta   90.00
_cell.angle_gamma   90.00
#
_symmetry.space_group_name_H-M   'P 1'
#
loop_
_entity.id
_entity.type
_entity.pdbx_description
1 polymer ?
#
loop_
_entity_poly.entity_id
_entity_poly.type
_entity_poly.pdbx_seq_one_letter_code
_entity_poly.pdbx_strand_id
1 'polypeptide(L)'
;GVDYLKAVVDCSAAAGSPILMGPLYAGFKTFTGKPATEEEWNWSVEAMREVAEHAHEQGVTLAVEYLNRFEVYLLTCADDLRRYVEAVDHPACRAAFDTFHANMEEKSIPDAIRTLAPYLVHVQISENDRSTPGKGHIHFDEVFQALADVGYNGPIAIEAFGPN
;
A
#
# COMPACT_ATOMS: atom_id res chain seq x y z
N GLY A 1 -15.25 5.65 -9.63
CA GLY A 1 -14.31 5.00 -8.72
C GLY A 1 -14.38 3.49 -8.84
N VAL A 2 -15.42 2.87 -8.28
CA VAL A 2 -15.53 1.39 -8.20
C VAL A 2 -15.45 0.72 -9.58
N ASP A 3 -16.28 1.11 -10.56
CA ASP A 3 -16.28 0.52 -11.92
C ASP A 3 -14.90 0.63 -12.60
N TYR A 4 -14.20 1.74 -12.38
CA TYR A 4 -12.86 1.91 -12.91
C TYR A 4 -11.88 0.91 -12.29
N LEU A 5 -11.91 0.75 -10.96
CA LEU A 5 -11.05 -0.21 -10.27
C LEU A 5 -11.37 -1.66 -10.67
N LYS A 6 -12.65 -2.02 -10.84
CA LYS A 6 -13.04 -3.33 -11.35
C LYS A 6 -12.47 -3.59 -12.76
N ALA A 7 -12.54 -2.59 -13.66
CA ALA A 7 -11.93 -2.72 -14.99
C ALA A 7 -10.39 -2.87 -14.93
N VAL A 8 -9.73 -2.21 -13.97
CA VAL A 8 -8.28 -2.39 -13.76
C VAL A 8 -7.97 -3.78 -13.21
N VAL A 9 -8.80 -4.31 -12.32
CA VAL A 9 -8.71 -5.71 -11.84
C VAL A 9 -8.83 -6.69 -13.01
N ASP A 10 -9.80 -6.50 -13.91
CA ASP A 10 -9.97 -7.35 -15.10
C ASP A 10 -8.74 -7.30 -16.01
N CYS A 11 -8.13 -6.11 -16.19
CA CYS A 11 -6.87 -5.96 -16.92
C CYS A 11 -5.71 -6.69 -16.23
N SER A 12 -5.61 -6.61 -14.90
CA SER A 12 -4.61 -7.34 -14.11
C SER A 12 -4.75 -8.86 -14.32
N ALA A 13 -5.96 -9.38 -14.18
CA ALA A 13 -6.27 -10.79 -14.40
C ALA A 13 -5.92 -11.24 -15.82
N ALA A 14 -6.32 -10.47 -16.84
CA ALA A 14 -6.04 -10.75 -18.23
C ALA A 14 -4.52 -10.73 -18.54
N ALA A 15 -3.76 -9.89 -17.85
CA ALA A 15 -2.29 -9.83 -17.94
C ALA A 15 -1.59 -10.96 -17.15
N GLY A 16 -2.33 -11.75 -16.39
CA GLY A 16 -1.78 -12.80 -15.52
C GLY A 16 -1.10 -12.26 -14.27
N SER A 17 -1.39 -11.01 -13.87
CA SER A 17 -0.87 -10.43 -12.63
C SER A 17 -1.79 -10.80 -11.46
N PRO A 18 -1.28 -11.54 -10.43
CA PRO A 18 -2.08 -11.92 -9.28
C PRO A 18 -2.24 -10.81 -8.24
N ILE A 19 -1.54 -9.69 -8.42
CA ILE A 19 -1.54 -8.55 -7.48
C ILE A 19 -1.78 -7.26 -8.25
N LEU A 20 -2.73 -6.46 -7.78
CA LEU A 20 -2.93 -5.06 -8.14
C LEU A 20 -2.57 -4.20 -6.92
N MET A 21 -1.54 -3.36 -7.03
CA MET A 21 -1.10 -2.53 -5.90
C MET A 21 -1.26 -1.04 -6.17
N GLY A 22 -1.33 -0.27 -5.08
CA GLY A 22 -1.30 1.19 -5.09
C GLY A 22 -2.27 1.83 -4.09
N PRO A 23 -2.45 3.16 -4.15
CA PRO A 23 -3.38 3.92 -3.31
C PRO A 23 -4.83 3.79 -3.81
N LEU A 24 -5.37 2.56 -3.80
CA LEU A 24 -6.65 2.21 -4.42
C LEU A 24 -7.87 2.82 -3.70
N TYR A 25 -7.68 3.37 -2.50
CA TYR A 25 -8.71 3.85 -1.57
C TYR A 25 -9.13 5.31 -1.77
N ALA A 26 -8.35 6.11 -2.50
CA ALA A 26 -8.61 7.53 -2.69
C ALA A 26 -8.04 8.05 -4.01
N GLY A 27 -8.48 9.24 -4.42
CA GLY A 27 -7.89 9.95 -5.55
C GLY A 27 -6.48 10.46 -5.22
N PHE A 28 -5.49 10.07 -6.00
CA PHE A 28 -4.11 10.54 -5.87
C PHE A 28 -4.03 12.07 -5.98
N LYS A 29 -3.36 12.70 -5.02
CA LYS A 29 -3.22 14.18 -4.90
C LYS A 29 -4.54 14.95 -4.89
N THR A 30 -5.63 14.28 -4.47
CA THR A 30 -6.93 14.93 -4.30
C THR A 30 -7.15 15.23 -2.82
N PHE A 31 -7.22 16.51 -2.47
CA PHE A 31 -7.36 16.99 -1.10
C PHE A 31 -8.61 17.85 -0.93
N THR A 32 -9.31 17.66 0.20
CA THR A 32 -10.45 18.50 0.59
C THR A 32 -10.02 19.77 1.32
N GLY A 33 -8.74 19.86 1.73
CA GLY A 33 -8.22 20.92 2.58
C GLY A 33 -8.61 20.79 4.06
N LYS A 34 -9.18 19.64 4.44
CA LYS A 34 -9.58 19.29 5.81
C LYS A 34 -9.04 17.91 6.16
N PRO A 35 -8.94 17.57 7.44
CA PRO A 35 -8.67 16.20 7.87
C PRO A 35 -9.70 15.23 7.31
N ALA A 36 -9.30 13.96 7.12
CA ALA A 36 -10.22 12.90 6.72
C ALA A 36 -11.36 12.77 7.74
N THR A 37 -12.58 12.61 7.23
CA THR A 37 -13.77 12.40 8.02
C THR A 37 -14.11 10.91 8.16
N GLU A 38 -14.88 10.58 9.18
CA GLU A 38 -15.40 9.21 9.36
C GLU A 38 -16.29 8.79 8.18
N GLU A 39 -17.01 9.73 7.58
CA GLU A 39 -17.86 9.48 6.43
C GLU A 39 -17.04 9.13 5.18
N GLU A 40 -15.94 9.86 4.91
CA GLU A 40 -15.00 9.55 3.82
C GLU A 40 -14.32 8.20 4.02
N TRP A 41 -13.95 7.88 5.28
CA TRP A 41 -13.43 6.56 5.63
C TRP A 41 -14.43 5.45 5.31
N ASN A 42 -15.68 5.58 5.75
CA ASN A 42 -16.71 4.58 5.53
C ASN A 42 -17.02 4.39 4.05
N TRP A 43 -17.15 5.47 3.26
CA TRP A 43 -17.30 5.37 1.81
C TRP A 43 -16.17 4.64 1.13
N SER A 44 -14.93 4.91 1.56
CA SER A 44 -13.75 4.25 1.01
C SER A 44 -13.74 2.75 1.35
N VAL A 45 -14.06 2.39 2.60
CA VAL A 45 -14.13 0.98 3.04
C VAL A 45 -15.22 0.21 2.28
N GLU A 46 -16.40 0.79 2.13
CA GLU A 46 -17.52 0.17 1.38
C GLU A 46 -17.14 -0.03 -0.09
N ALA A 47 -16.60 0.99 -0.73
CA ALA A 47 -16.14 0.92 -2.12
C ALA A 47 -15.04 -0.14 -2.30
N MET A 48 -14.07 -0.19 -1.37
CA MET A 48 -12.98 -1.16 -1.43
C MET A 48 -13.48 -2.60 -1.24
N ARG A 49 -14.47 -2.81 -0.36
CA ARG A 49 -15.07 -4.14 -0.17
C ARG A 49 -15.72 -4.66 -1.45
N GLU A 50 -16.44 -3.78 -2.16
CA GLU A 50 -17.06 -4.14 -3.45
C GLU A 50 -16.00 -4.48 -4.53
N VAL A 51 -14.90 -3.72 -4.58
CA VAL A 51 -13.79 -4.01 -5.51
C VAL A 51 -13.05 -5.28 -5.11
N ALA A 52 -12.88 -5.54 -3.81
CA ALA A 52 -12.20 -6.72 -3.29
C ALA A 52 -12.98 -8.02 -3.60
N GLU A 53 -14.30 -7.99 -3.52
CA GLU A 53 -15.14 -9.12 -3.96
C GLU A 53 -14.91 -9.44 -5.44
N HIS A 54 -14.96 -8.44 -6.31
CA HIS A 54 -14.68 -8.60 -7.72
C HIS A 54 -13.24 -9.11 -7.98
N ALA A 55 -12.26 -8.55 -7.27
CA ALA A 55 -10.87 -8.99 -7.37
C ALA A 55 -10.69 -10.47 -6.96
N HIS A 56 -11.40 -10.89 -5.92
CA HIS A 56 -11.40 -12.28 -5.45
C HIS A 56 -11.93 -13.23 -6.53
N GLU A 57 -13.04 -12.89 -7.19
CA GLU A 57 -13.62 -13.65 -8.29
C GLU A 57 -12.66 -13.77 -9.48
N GLN A 58 -11.85 -12.74 -9.73
CA GLN A 58 -10.83 -12.73 -10.80
C GLN A 58 -9.49 -13.34 -10.39
N GLY A 59 -9.33 -13.78 -9.14
CA GLY A 59 -8.06 -14.33 -8.63
C GLY A 59 -6.98 -13.27 -8.42
N VAL A 60 -7.34 -12.00 -8.24
CA VAL A 60 -6.44 -10.87 -8.02
C VAL A 60 -6.51 -10.44 -6.55
N THR A 61 -5.35 -10.16 -5.96
CA THR A 61 -5.23 -9.56 -4.63
C THR A 61 -5.01 -8.06 -4.77
N LEU A 62 -5.80 -7.26 -4.07
CA LEU A 62 -5.60 -5.81 -3.93
C LEU A 62 -4.57 -5.57 -2.82
N ALA A 63 -3.40 -5.10 -3.17
CA ALA A 63 -2.34 -4.69 -2.24
C ALA A 63 -2.43 -3.17 -2.03
N VAL A 64 -3.22 -2.76 -1.04
CA VAL A 64 -3.46 -1.34 -0.73
C VAL A 64 -2.20 -0.75 -0.11
N GLU A 65 -1.78 0.40 -0.61
CA GLU A 65 -0.60 1.11 -0.19
C GLU A 65 -0.97 2.44 0.47
N TYR A 66 -0.48 2.72 1.69
CA TYR A 66 -0.53 4.08 2.21
C TYR A 66 0.56 4.94 1.56
N LEU A 67 0.27 6.21 1.34
CA LEU A 67 1.24 7.16 0.82
C LEU A 67 1.55 8.24 1.87
N ASN A 68 2.58 9.03 1.60
CA ASN A 68 2.89 10.17 2.44
C ASN A 68 1.79 11.27 2.39
N ARG A 69 1.75 12.12 3.42
CA ARG A 69 0.77 13.20 3.60
C ARG A 69 0.74 14.26 2.52
N PHE A 70 1.73 14.31 1.63
CA PHE A 70 1.77 15.25 0.50
C PHE A 70 1.06 14.69 -0.74
N GLU A 71 0.70 13.43 -0.71
CA GLU A 71 0.07 12.73 -1.84
C GLU A 71 -1.34 12.23 -1.53
N VAL A 72 -1.63 11.92 -0.28
CA VAL A 72 -2.96 11.51 0.21
C VAL A 72 -3.23 12.07 1.60
N TYR A 73 -4.47 11.97 2.08
CA TYR A 73 -4.83 12.38 3.43
C TYR A 73 -5.67 11.35 4.21
N LEU A 74 -6.06 10.24 3.59
CA LEU A 74 -6.90 9.24 4.24
C LEU A 74 -6.08 8.15 4.96
N LEU A 75 -5.09 7.57 4.28
CA LEU A 75 -4.19 6.56 4.85
C LEU A 75 -2.75 7.05 4.66
N THR A 76 -2.12 7.48 5.73
CA THR A 76 -0.77 8.06 5.68
C THR A 76 0.28 7.32 6.49
N CYS A 77 -0.11 6.27 7.21
CA CYS A 77 0.82 5.46 7.99
C CYS A 77 0.39 3.99 8.07
N ALA A 78 1.28 3.15 8.56
CA ALA A 78 1.05 1.70 8.69
C ALA A 78 -0.15 1.37 9.60
N ASP A 79 -0.35 2.12 10.68
CA ASP A 79 -1.49 1.91 11.58
C ASP A 79 -2.83 2.22 10.88
N ASP A 80 -2.89 3.28 10.07
CA ASP A 80 -4.10 3.60 9.29
C ASP A 80 -4.38 2.49 8.27
N LEU A 81 -3.36 2.04 7.55
CA LEU A 81 -3.51 0.96 6.58
C LEU A 81 -3.95 -0.36 7.23
N ARG A 82 -3.34 -0.73 8.37
CA ARG A 82 -3.76 -1.91 9.13
C ARG A 82 -5.24 -1.85 9.49
N ARG A 83 -5.67 -0.74 10.12
CA ARG A 83 -7.07 -0.51 10.47
C ARG A 83 -8.00 -0.54 9.26
N TYR A 84 -7.54 -0.03 8.14
CA TYR A 84 -8.30 -0.01 6.90
C TYR A 84 -8.52 -1.41 6.34
N VAL A 85 -7.48 -2.22 6.24
CA VAL A 85 -7.59 -3.62 5.79
C VAL A 85 -8.47 -4.43 6.72
N GLU A 86 -8.36 -4.22 8.03
CA GLU A 86 -9.24 -4.83 9.04
C GLU A 86 -10.71 -4.39 8.86
N ALA A 87 -10.95 -3.11 8.56
CA ALA A 87 -12.32 -2.58 8.34
C ALA A 87 -12.94 -3.08 7.03
N VAL A 88 -12.14 -3.22 5.96
CA VAL A 88 -12.61 -3.84 4.71
C VAL A 88 -12.99 -5.29 4.93
N ASP A 89 -12.25 -6.01 5.77
CA ASP A 89 -12.51 -7.40 6.19
C ASP A 89 -12.77 -8.35 5.00
N HIS A 90 -11.83 -8.34 4.02
CA HIS A 90 -11.95 -9.17 2.83
C HIS A 90 -10.61 -9.86 2.49
N PRO A 91 -10.60 -11.19 2.16
CA PRO A 91 -9.36 -11.93 1.89
C PRO A 91 -8.55 -11.39 0.71
N ALA A 92 -9.19 -10.76 -0.28
CA ALA A 92 -8.52 -10.15 -1.42
C ALA A 92 -8.05 -8.71 -1.15
N CYS A 93 -8.33 -8.10 0.02
CA CYS A 93 -7.80 -6.80 0.41
C CYS A 93 -6.64 -6.99 1.38
N ARG A 94 -5.45 -6.62 0.96
CA ARG A 94 -4.18 -6.82 1.68
C ARG A 94 -3.36 -5.52 1.67
N ALA A 95 -2.21 -5.54 2.34
CA ALA A 95 -1.33 -4.38 2.45
C ALA A 95 -0.12 -4.48 1.51
N ALA A 96 0.24 -3.33 0.93
CA ALA A 96 1.54 -3.09 0.35
C ALA A 96 2.32 -2.08 1.21
N PHE A 97 3.64 -2.11 1.11
CA PHE A 97 4.54 -1.25 1.86
C PHE A 97 5.62 -0.66 0.95
N ASP A 98 5.88 0.65 1.06
CA ASP A 98 6.98 1.32 0.37
C ASP A 98 7.88 2.05 1.39
N THR A 99 9.17 1.79 1.33
CA THR A 99 10.17 2.42 2.20
C THR A 99 10.26 3.93 2.05
N PHE A 100 9.95 4.49 0.88
CA PHE A 100 9.93 5.94 0.66
C PHE A 100 8.82 6.63 1.46
N HIS A 101 7.60 6.12 1.39
CA HIS A 101 6.49 6.67 2.16
C HIS A 101 6.70 6.47 3.66
N ALA A 102 7.18 5.29 4.05
CA ALA A 102 7.50 5.00 5.44
C ALA A 102 8.61 5.90 5.99
N ASN A 103 9.62 6.22 5.22
CA ASN A 103 10.70 7.15 5.64
C ASN A 103 10.18 8.55 5.97
N MET A 104 9.09 9.00 5.37
CA MET A 104 8.49 10.30 5.66
C MET A 104 7.51 10.29 6.82
N GLU A 105 6.79 9.21 7.00
CA GLU A 105 5.62 9.15 7.89
C GLU A 105 5.87 8.38 9.18
N GLU A 106 6.79 7.42 9.18
CA GLU A 106 7.00 6.51 10.30
C GLU A 106 8.16 6.95 11.19
N LYS A 107 8.02 6.69 12.48
CA LYS A 107 9.12 6.85 13.43
C LYS A 107 10.16 5.72 13.32
N SER A 108 9.72 4.56 12.87
CA SER A 108 10.51 3.34 12.72
C SER A 108 9.96 2.54 11.55
N ILE A 109 10.73 2.43 10.48
CA ILE A 109 10.39 1.59 9.33
C ILE A 109 10.24 0.11 9.74
N PRO A 110 11.14 -0.47 10.55
CA PRO A 110 10.97 -1.83 11.05
C PRO A 110 9.66 -2.07 11.81
N ASP A 111 9.21 -1.12 12.63
CA ASP A 111 7.97 -1.28 13.38
C ASP A 111 6.73 -1.17 12.48
N ALA A 112 6.76 -0.32 11.46
CA ALA A 112 5.72 -0.24 10.44
C ALA A 112 5.58 -1.58 9.67
N ILE A 113 6.69 -2.22 9.31
CA ILE A 113 6.70 -3.55 8.70
C ILE A 113 6.05 -4.58 9.64
N ARG A 114 6.42 -4.59 10.92
CA ARG A 114 5.82 -5.50 11.91
C ARG A 114 4.33 -5.27 12.09
N THR A 115 3.89 -4.00 12.07
CA THR A 115 2.47 -3.62 12.15
C THR A 115 1.66 -4.20 10.99
N LEU A 116 2.21 -4.18 9.77
CA LEU A 116 1.54 -4.66 8.56
C LEU A 116 1.73 -6.17 8.30
N ALA A 117 2.66 -6.84 9.01
CA ALA A 117 3.06 -8.22 8.74
C ALA A 117 1.91 -9.21 8.51
N PRO A 118 0.78 -9.18 9.26
CA PRO A 118 -0.34 -10.11 9.04
C PRO A 118 -1.05 -9.94 7.69
N TYR A 119 -0.89 -8.79 7.05
CA TYR A 119 -1.60 -8.39 5.83
C TYR A 119 -0.67 -8.15 4.64
N LEU A 120 0.65 -8.11 4.87
CA LEU A 120 1.65 -7.68 3.89
C LEU A 120 1.82 -8.70 2.75
N VAL A 121 1.55 -8.28 1.51
CA VAL A 121 1.66 -9.14 0.33
C VAL A 121 2.57 -8.57 -0.76
N HIS A 122 2.97 -7.30 -0.65
CA HIS A 122 3.89 -6.65 -1.59
C HIS A 122 4.75 -5.61 -0.87
N VAL A 123 6.02 -5.53 -1.25
CA VAL A 123 6.96 -4.52 -0.72
C VAL A 123 7.62 -3.81 -1.89
N GLN A 124 7.65 -2.48 -1.82
CA GLN A 124 8.49 -1.65 -2.66
C GLN A 124 9.65 -1.09 -1.83
N ILE A 125 10.84 -1.14 -2.40
CA ILE A 125 12.01 -0.50 -1.84
C ILE A 125 12.43 0.68 -2.72
N SER A 126 12.57 1.82 -2.09
CA SER A 126 12.91 3.10 -2.70
C SER A 126 13.73 3.91 -1.71
N GLU A 127 14.69 4.67 -2.18
CA GLU A 127 15.41 5.62 -1.33
C GLU A 127 14.55 6.81 -0.90
N ASN A 128 15.05 7.56 0.08
CA ASN A 128 14.42 8.78 0.58
C ASN A 128 14.18 9.86 -0.49
N ASP A 129 14.87 9.81 -1.61
CA ASP A 129 14.77 10.73 -2.76
C ASP A 129 14.29 10.03 -4.04
N ARG A 130 13.73 8.81 -3.94
CA ARG A 130 13.33 7.98 -5.08
C ARG A 130 14.48 7.53 -5.98
N SER A 131 15.72 7.60 -5.50
CA SER A 131 16.89 7.09 -6.22
C SER A 131 17.09 5.59 -6.01
N THR A 132 18.22 5.08 -6.53
CA THR A 132 18.60 3.68 -6.37
C THR A 132 18.81 3.33 -4.89
N PRO A 133 18.19 2.28 -4.35
CA PRO A 133 18.37 1.83 -2.98
C PRO A 133 19.84 1.68 -2.58
N GLY A 134 20.19 2.17 -1.39
CA GLY A 134 21.55 2.16 -0.85
C GLY A 134 22.40 3.36 -1.21
N LYS A 135 21.86 4.37 -1.90
CA LYS A 135 22.57 5.63 -2.19
C LYS A 135 22.10 6.82 -1.35
N GLY A 136 21.08 6.65 -0.56
CA GLY A 136 20.53 7.67 0.33
C GLY A 136 20.80 7.38 1.80
N HIS A 137 19.80 7.55 2.65
CA HIS A 137 19.94 7.39 4.10
C HIS A 137 18.98 6.35 4.71
N ILE A 138 18.22 5.62 3.90
CA ILE A 138 17.39 4.53 4.42
C ILE A 138 18.29 3.36 4.84
N HIS A 139 18.10 2.86 6.06
CA HIS A 139 18.82 1.72 6.60
C HIS A 139 18.20 0.40 6.10
N PHE A 140 18.55 -0.01 4.88
CA PHE A 140 18.00 -1.22 4.27
C PHE A 140 18.36 -2.52 4.98
N ASP A 141 19.46 -2.57 5.72
CA ASP A 141 19.80 -3.68 6.60
C ASP A 141 18.73 -3.90 7.67
N GLU A 142 18.23 -2.82 8.31
CA GLU A 142 17.13 -2.89 9.27
C GLU A 142 15.80 -3.26 8.60
N VAL A 143 15.54 -2.74 7.39
CA VAL A 143 14.35 -3.08 6.59
C VAL A 143 14.30 -4.57 6.28
N PHE A 144 15.38 -5.12 5.71
CA PHE A 144 15.45 -6.53 5.35
C PHE A 144 15.45 -7.44 6.59
N GLN A 145 16.08 -7.01 7.69
CA GLN A 145 16.00 -7.76 8.94
C GLN A 145 14.56 -7.83 9.46
N ALA A 146 13.82 -6.71 9.44
CA ALA A 146 12.42 -6.70 9.86
C ALA A 146 11.53 -7.58 8.98
N LEU A 147 11.74 -7.57 7.66
CA LEU A 147 11.02 -8.46 6.74
C LEU A 147 11.33 -9.95 7.03
N ALA A 148 12.59 -10.27 7.31
CA ALA A 148 12.99 -11.63 7.69
C ALA A 148 12.39 -12.05 9.04
N ASP A 149 12.40 -11.16 10.04
CA ASP A 149 11.87 -11.41 11.39
C ASP A 149 10.36 -11.75 11.36
N VAL A 150 9.61 -11.11 10.46
CA VAL A 150 8.17 -11.38 10.29
C VAL A 150 7.88 -12.53 9.31
N GLY A 151 8.91 -13.16 8.75
CA GLY A 151 8.76 -14.28 7.81
C GLY A 151 8.19 -13.86 6.45
N TYR A 152 8.39 -12.62 6.03
CA TYR A 152 7.92 -12.16 4.72
C TYR A 152 8.66 -12.88 3.59
N ASN A 153 7.91 -13.49 2.69
CA ASN A 153 8.43 -14.22 1.53
C ASN A 153 7.76 -13.82 0.20
N GLY A 154 7.02 -12.71 0.21
CA GLY A 154 6.36 -12.14 -0.96
C GLY A 154 7.32 -11.41 -1.91
N PRO A 155 6.80 -10.83 -3.00
CA PRO A 155 7.59 -10.07 -3.95
C PRO A 155 8.12 -8.76 -3.34
N ILE A 156 9.35 -8.41 -3.72
CA ILE A 156 9.98 -7.12 -3.44
C ILE A 156 10.33 -6.47 -4.78
N ALA A 157 9.82 -5.27 -5.03
CA ALA A 157 10.12 -4.49 -6.21
C ALA A 157 10.96 -3.26 -5.86
N ILE A 158 11.80 -2.82 -6.79
CA ILE A 158 12.50 -1.52 -6.68
C ILE A 158 11.64 -0.47 -7.37
N GLU A 159 11.29 0.59 -6.65
CA GLU A 159 10.61 1.75 -7.19
C GLU A 159 11.55 2.95 -7.16
N ALA A 160 12.23 3.22 -8.26
CA ALA A 160 13.17 4.32 -8.39
C ALA A 160 12.83 5.17 -9.62
N PHE A 161 12.90 6.49 -9.47
CA PHE A 161 12.59 7.46 -10.51
C PHE A 161 13.79 8.36 -10.78
N GLY A 162 14.13 8.53 -12.06
CA GLY A 162 15.11 9.51 -12.51
C GLY A 162 16.54 9.00 -12.70
N PRO A 163 17.35 9.79 -13.33
CA PRO A 163 18.75 9.51 -13.61
C PRO A 163 19.61 9.88 -12.40
N ASN A 164 19.80 9.00 -11.47
CA ASN A 164 20.67 9.25 -10.32
C ASN A 164 21.91 8.37 -10.36
#